data_9b191006645512cf37c4dbe961f77e40
#
_entry.id   9b191006645512cf37c4dbe961f77e40
#
_cell.length_a   1.000
_cell.length_b   1.000
_cell.length_c   1.000
_cell.angle_alpha   90.00
_cell.angle_beta   90.00
_cell.angle_gamma   90.00
#
_symmetry.space_group_name_H-M   'P 1'
#
loop_
_entity.id
_entity.type
_entity.pdbx_description
1 polymer ?
#
loop_
_entity_poly.entity_id
_entity_poly.type
_entity_poly.pdbx_seq_one_letter_code
_entity_poly.pdbx_strand_id
1 'polypeptide(L)'
;MDNLPVPSRPSRKLETFPNPARSRDYRIHMEIPEFTCVCPMTGQPDFAVLVLDYVPDRLCVELKSLKLYVWSYRGVGAFHEAVTNKILDDLVRATRPRLMRLEARFNVRGGIHTTVVAEHRKKGWQGEMPTR
;
A
#
# COMPACT_ATOMS: atom_id res chain seq x y z
N MET A 1 -23.49 27.39 -9.60
CA MET A 1 -22.10 26.93 -9.41
C MET A 1 -21.72 26.03 -10.56
N ASP A 2 -20.59 26.31 -11.17
CA ASP A 2 -20.08 25.50 -12.26
C ASP A 2 -19.46 24.23 -11.74
N ASN A 3 -19.78 23.10 -12.36
CA ASN A 3 -19.16 21.83 -12.05
C ASN A 3 -17.87 21.70 -12.85
N LEU A 4 -16.77 21.49 -12.15
CA LEU A 4 -15.49 21.21 -12.79
C LEU A 4 -15.41 19.73 -13.17
N PRO A 5 -14.81 19.40 -14.30
CA PRO A 5 -14.62 18.01 -14.67
C PRO A 5 -13.69 17.31 -13.68
N VAL A 6 -13.97 16.03 -13.43
CA VAL A 6 -13.10 15.19 -12.59
C VAL A 6 -12.03 14.61 -13.49
N PRO A 7 -10.76 15.02 -13.33
CA PRO A 7 -9.68 14.60 -14.25
C PRO A 7 -9.22 13.16 -14.04
N SER A 8 -9.57 12.56 -12.91
CA SER A 8 -9.16 11.18 -12.63
C SER A 8 -10.19 10.50 -11.74
N ARG A 9 -10.12 9.18 -11.68
CA ARG A 9 -11.01 8.33 -10.89
C ARG A 9 -10.22 7.29 -10.14
N PRO A 10 -10.72 6.80 -8.99
CA PRO A 10 -10.07 5.68 -8.32
C PRO A 10 -10.02 4.46 -9.23
N SER A 11 -8.95 3.68 -9.09
CA SER A 11 -8.73 2.50 -9.92
C SER A 11 -7.93 1.45 -9.15
N ARG A 12 -8.35 0.19 -9.24
CA ARG A 12 -7.62 -0.94 -8.65
C ARG A 12 -6.47 -1.44 -9.53
N LYS A 13 -6.27 -0.83 -10.69
CA LYS A 13 -5.21 -1.23 -11.61
C LYS A 13 -3.88 -0.61 -11.18
N LEU A 14 -2.97 -1.46 -10.67
CA LEU A 14 -1.60 -1.07 -10.34
C LEU A 14 -0.73 -1.21 -11.59
N GLU A 15 -0.03 -0.15 -11.94
CA GLU A 15 0.93 -0.13 -13.04
C GLU A 15 2.34 -0.18 -12.49
N THR A 16 3.27 -0.63 -13.31
CA THR A 16 4.65 -0.82 -12.94
C THR A 16 5.57 -0.28 -14.03
N PHE A 17 6.83 -0.09 -13.67
CA PHE A 17 7.88 0.25 -14.62
C PHE A 17 9.12 -0.58 -14.31
N PRO A 18 10.03 -0.77 -15.30
CA PRO A 18 11.21 -1.59 -15.09
C PRO A 18 12.14 -1.01 -14.02
N ASN A 19 12.62 -1.88 -13.14
CA ASN A 19 13.61 -1.49 -12.13
C ASN A 19 14.91 -1.05 -12.82
N PRO A 20 15.35 0.20 -12.60
CA PRO A 20 16.55 0.73 -13.27
C PRO A 20 17.87 0.20 -12.73
N ALA A 21 17.86 -0.51 -11.59
CA ALA A 21 19.09 -0.99 -10.94
C ALA A 21 18.94 -2.40 -10.39
N ARG A 22 18.62 -3.36 -11.28
CA ARG A 22 18.32 -4.74 -10.88
C ARG A 22 19.48 -5.48 -10.26
N SER A 23 20.69 -5.01 -10.45
CA SER A 23 21.90 -5.68 -9.97
C SER A 23 22.21 -5.44 -8.48
N ARG A 24 21.44 -4.56 -7.85
CA ARG A 24 21.62 -4.29 -6.41
C ARG A 24 20.31 -4.36 -5.68
N ASP A 25 20.39 -4.66 -4.38
CA ASP A 25 19.27 -4.49 -3.49
C ASP A 25 19.26 -3.06 -2.97
N TYR A 26 18.13 -2.39 -3.09
CA TYR A 26 17.93 -1.09 -2.49
C TYR A 26 16.50 -1.00 -1.96
N ARG A 27 16.29 -0.09 -1.03
CA ARG A 27 15.02 0.07 -0.34
C ARG A 27 14.23 1.21 -0.95
N ILE A 28 13.01 0.94 -1.34
CA ILE A 28 12.03 1.98 -1.65
C ILE A 28 11.14 2.13 -0.43
N HIS A 29 11.07 3.34 0.10
CA HIS A 29 10.27 3.66 1.27
C HIS A 29 9.23 4.70 0.88
N MET A 30 7.96 4.41 1.18
CA MET A 30 6.85 5.33 0.92
C MET A 30 5.99 5.46 2.16
N GLU A 31 5.56 6.69 2.45
CA GLU A 31 4.57 6.94 3.48
C GLU A 31 3.31 7.49 2.81
N ILE A 32 2.18 6.91 3.15
CA ILE A 32 0.88 7.27 2.60
C ILE A 32 0.01 7.70 3.78
N PRO A 33 0.00 9.01 4.12
CA PRO A 33 -0.63 9.46 5.36
C PRO A 33 -2.14 9.62 5.26
N GLU A 34 -2.73 9.51 4.07
CA GLU A 34 -4.14 9.82 3.88
C GLU A 34 -4.97 8.60 3.47
N PHE A 35 -4.57 7.41 3.91
CA PHE A 35 -5.37 6.23 3.62
C PHE A 35 -6.69 6.26 4.37
N THR A 36 -7.78 5.98 3.68
CA THR A 36 -9.13 5.94 4.25
C THR A 36 -9.86 4.69 3.78
N CYS A 37 -10.53 4.01 4.69
CA CYS A 37 -11.51 2.98 4.39
C CYS A 37 -12.71 3.16 5.34
N VAL A 38 -13.65 2.24 5.31
CA VAL A 38 -14.87 2.34 6.14
C VAL A 38 -14.89 1.21 7.16
N CYS A 39 -15.19 1.54 8.39
CA CYS A 39 -15.40 0.53 9.42
C CYS A 39 -16.65 -0.29 9.08
N PRO A 40 -16.53 -1.63 8.91
CA PRO A 40 -17.70 -2.43 8.52
C PRO A 40 -18.75 -2.56 9.62
N MET A 41 -18.39 -2.26 10.87
CA MET A 41 -19.34 -2.35 11.98
C MET A 41 -20.14 -1.06 12.21
N THR A 42 -19.55 0.11 11.94
CA THR A 42 -20.18 1.39 12.23
C THR A 42 -20.50 2.21 11.00
N GLY A 43 -19.87 1.91 9.87
CA GLY A 43 -19.98 2.74 8.66
C GLY A 43 -19.19 4.04 8.72
N GLN A 44 -18.45 4.28 9.80
CA GLN A 44 -17.63 5.47 9.93
C GLN A 44 -16.32 5.32 9.17
N PRO A 45 -15.72 6.43 8.72
CA PRO A 45 -14.42 6.36 8.05
C PRO A 45 -13.31 6.01 9.03
N ASP A 46 -12.43 5.11 8.60
CA ASP A 46 -11.19 4.79 9.28
C ASP A 46 -10.03 5.41 8.51
N PHE A 47 -9.06 5.94 9.25
CA PHE A 47 -7.89 6.62 8.70
C PHE A 47 -6.63 5.89 9.13
N ALA A 48 -5.65 5.83 8.24
CA ALA A 48 -4.38 5.22 8.56
C ALA A 48 -3.24 5.89 7.81
N VAL A 49 -2.05 5.77 8.40
CA VAL A 49 -0.80 6.01 7.67
C VAL A 49 -0.30 4.65 7.21
N LEU A 50 -0.14 4.49 5.90
CA LEU A 50 0.50 3.31 5.35
C LEU A 50 1.98 3.58 5.16
N VAL A 51 2.82 2.67 5.64
CA VAL A 51 4.26 2.72 5.43
C VAL A 51 4.63 1.50 4.61
N LEU A 52 5.09 1.74 3.38
CA LEU A 52 5.49 0.70 2.46
C LEU A 52 7.00 0.73 2.29
N ASP A 53 7.63 -0.42 2.54
CA ASP A 53 9.05 -0.61 2.29
C ASP A 53 9.23 -1.84 1.42
N TYR A 54 10.00 -1.73 0.34
CA TYR A 54 10.27 -2.91 -0.45
C TYR A 54 11.61 -2.85 -1.17
N VAL A 55 12.12 -4.04 -1.48
CA VAL A 55 13.28 -4.24 -2.33
C VAL A 55 12.76 -4.76 -3.66
N PRO A 56 12.83 -3.95 -4.72
CA PRO A 56 12.28 -4.37 -6.01
C PRO A 56 13.15 -5.45 -6.66
N ASP A 57 12.53 -6.31 -7.45
CA ASP A 57 13.24 -7.22 -8.34
C ASP A 57 13.22 -6.62 -9.75
N ARG A 58 12.30 -7.05 -10.60
CA ARG A 58 12.24 -6.58 -11.99
C ARG A 58 11.43 -5.31 -12.18
N LEU A 59 10.46 -5.07 -11.30
CA LEU A 59 9.45 -4.04 -11.47
C LEU A 59 9.33 -3.18 -10.24
N CYS A 60 9.12 -1.88 -10.47
CA CYS A 60 8.74 -0.93 -9.42
C CYS A 60 7.30 -0.51 -9.63
N VAL A 61 6.59 -0.20 -8.54
CA VAL A 61 5.22 0.31 -8.64
C VAL A 61 5.23 1.74 -9.13
N GLU A 62 4.31 2.06 -10.04
CA GLU A 62 4.16 3.40 -10.59
C GLU A 62 3.27 4.23 -9.64
N LEU A 63 3.72 5.45 -9.31
CA LEU A 63 3.11 6.24 -8.22
C LEU A 63 1.70 6.75 -8.54
N LYS A 64 1.43 7.15 -9.77
CA LYS A 64 0.10 7.64 -10.12
C LYS A 64 -0.94 6.53 -9.94
N SER A 65 -0.64 5.32 -10.42
CA SER A 65 -1.54 4.19 -10.27
C SER A 65 -1.69 3.78 -8.80
N LEU A 66 -0.62 3.88 -8.01
CA LEU A 66 -0.68 3.61 -6.58
C LEU A 66 -1.59 4.61 -5.88
N LYS A 67 -1.50 5.88 -6.23
CA LYS A 67 -2.38 6.92 -5.67
C LYS A 67 -3.85 6.62 -5.96
N LEU A 68 -4.18 6.25 -7.19
CA LEU A 68 -5.55 5.91 -7.57
C LEU A 68 -6.03 4.62 -6.89
N TYR A 69 -5.12 3.68 -6.71
CA TYR A 69 -5.40 2.42 -6.02
C TYR A 69 -5.75 2.66 -4.55
N VAL A 70 -4.94 3.45 -3.84
CA VAL A 70 -5.19 3.79 -2.44
C VAL A 70 -6.52 4.53 -2.29
N TRP A 71 -6.80 5.46 -3.20
CA TRP A 71 -8.06 6.19 -3.22
C TRP A 71 -9.26 5.26 -3.38
N SER A 72 -9.11 4.14 -4.07
CA SER A 72 -10.22 3.20 -4.33
C SER A 72 -10.81 2.59 -3.06
N TYR A 73 -10.10 2.67 -1.93
CA TYR A 73 -10.59 2.12 -0.67
C TYR A 73 -11.46 3.07 0.13
N ARG A 74 -11.59 4.33 -0.27
CA ARG A 74 -12.28 5.34 0.53
C ARG A 74 -13.71 4.95 0.93
N GLY A 75 -14.45 4.28 0.07
CA GLY A 75 -15.80 3.83 0.35
C GLY A 75 -15.94 2.34 0.64
N VAL A 76 -14.82 1.64 0.87
CA VAL A 76 -14.83 0.19 1.04
C VAL A 76 -14.83 -0.17 2.51
N GLY A 77 -15.83 -0.96 2.94
CA GLY A 77 -15.88 -1.52 4.29
C GLY A 77 -14.86 -2.64 4.44
N ALA A 78 -13.94 -2.49 5.39
CA ALA A 78 -12.91 -3.50 5.61
C ALA A 78 -12.36 -3.41 7.02
N PHE A 79 -12.11 -4.57 7.62
CA PHE A 79 -11.35 -4.64 8.87
C PHE A 79 -9.89 -4.33 8.60
N HIS A 80 -9.19 -3.78 9.62
CA HIS A 80 -7.80 -3.34 9.50
C HIS A 80 -6.88 -4.46 9.00
N GLU A 81 -7.04 -5.64 9.54
CA GLU A 81 -6.23 -6.82 9.18
C GLU A 81 -6.48 -7.25 7.73
N ALA A 82 -7.73 -7.24 7.31
CA ALA A 82 -8.09 -7.66 5.95
C ALA A 82 -7.58 -6.69 4.90
N VAL A 83 -7.77 -5.38 5.10
CA VAL A 83 -7.38 -4.39 4.09
C VAL A 83 -5.85 -4.30 3.98
N THR A 84 -5.12 -4.41 5.08
CA THR A 84 -3.66 -4.39 5.05
C THR A 84 -3.11 -5.56 4.25
N ASN A 85 -3.61 -6.76 4.50
CA ASN A 85 -3.17 -7.95 3.77
C ASN A 85 -3.59 -7.90 2.30
N LYS A 86 -4.78 -7.39 2.00
CA LYS A 86 -5.24 -7.23 0.61
C LYS A 86 -4.33 -6.30 -0.18
N ILE A 87 -3.96 -5.17 0.41
CA ILE A 87 -3.08 -4.20 -0.26
C ILE A 87 -1.70 -4.83 -0.50
N LEU A 88 -1.16 -5.52 0.50
CA LEU A 88 0.12 -6.20 0.33
C LEU A 88 0.05 -7.22 -0.82
N ASP A 89 -0.99 -8.05 -0.84
CA ASP A 89 -1.15 -9.07 -1.87
C ASP A 89 -1.23 -8.47 -3.27
N ASP A 90 -1.96 -7.38 -3.43
CA ASP A 90 -2.10 -6.72 -4.73
C ASP A 90 -0.76 -6.12 -5.19
N LEU A 91 -0.03 -5.49 -4.28
CA LEU A 91 1.28 -4.92 -4.59
C LEU A 91 2.31 -6.01 -4.93
N VAL A 92 2.30 -7.11 -4.19
CA VAL A 92 3.17 -8.26 -4.46
C VAL A 92 2.86 -8.86 -5.83
N ARG A 93 1.59 -9.00 -6.15
CA ARG A 93 1.17 -9.55 -7.45
C ARG A 93 1.63 -8.65 -8.60
N ALA A 94 1.57 -7.34 -8.42
CA ALA A 94 1.95 -6.38 -9.45
C ALA A 94 3.46 -6.29 -9.65
N THR A 95 4.24 -6.28 -8.56
CA THR A 95 5.68 -5.97 -8.62
C THR A 95 6.58 -7.19 -8.47
N ARG A 96 6.09 -8.27 -7.84
CA ARG A 96 6.88 -9.47 -7.53
C ARG A 96 8.23 -9.13 -6.86
N PRO A 97 8.20 -8.42 -5.72
CA PRO A 97 9.41 -7.89 -5.10
C PRO A 97 10.24 -8.99 -4.45
N ARG A 98 11.52 -8.67 -4.17
CA ARG A 98 12.37 -9.54 -3.37
C ARG A 98 11.91 -9.57 -1.92
N LEU A 99 11.51 -8.41 -1.40
CA LEU A 99 10.97 -8.25 -0.06
C LEU A 99 10.00 -7.08 -0.07
N MET A 100 8.86 -7.22 0.60
CA MET A 100 7.91 -6.12 0.74
C MET A 100 7.29 -6.17 2.13
N ARG A 101 7.26 -5.02 2.80
CA ARG A 101 6.65 -4.86 4.11
C ARG A 101 5.67 -3.70 4.05
N LEU A 102 4.45 -3.97 4.48
CA LEU A 102 3.41 -2.95 4.60
C LEU A 102 3.01 -2.83 6.06
N GLU A 103 3.12 -1.63 6.60
CA GLU A 103 2.68 -1.30 7.94
C GLU A 103 1.54 -0.31 7.84
N ALA A 104 0.39 -0.65 8.41
CA ALA A 104 -0.77 0.22 8.45
C ALA A 104 -1.01 0.68 9.89
N ARG A 105 -0.81 1.97 10.14
CA ARG A 105 -0.98 2.59 11.45
C ARG A 105 -2.32 3.29 11.46
N PHE A 106 -3.32 2.65 12.07
CA PHE A 106 -4.67 3.21 12.12
C PHE A 106 -4.80 4.22 13.25
N ASN A 107 -5.62 5.25 13.01
CA ASN A 107 -5.94 6.24 14.03
C ASN A 107 -6.65 5.57 15.20
N VAL A 108 -6.52 6.18 16.37
CA VAL A 108 -7.13 5.66 17.60
C VAL A 108 -8.66 5.56 17.48
N ARG A 109 -9.21 4.44 17.93
CA ARG A 109 -10.65 4.18 18.02
C ARG A 109 -10.94 3.59 19.39
N GLY A 110 -11.82 4.25 20.15
CA GLY A 110 -12.16 3.77 21.49
C GLY A 110 -10.96 3.65 22.42
N GLY A 111 -9.96 4.50 22.25
CA GLY A 111 -8.72 4.43 23.02
C GLY A 111 -7.71 3.39 22.54
N ILE A 112 -7.97 2.72 21.42
CA ILE A 112 -7.11 1.67 20.89
C ILE A 112 -6.41 2.15 19.63
N HIS A 113 -5.07 2.05 19.59
CA HIS A 113 -4.26 2.22 18.41
C HIS A 113 -3.96 0.83 17.83
N THR A 114 -4.28 0.62 16.57
CA THR A 114 -4.00 -0.65 15.89
C THR A 114 -2.97 -0.42 14.81
N THR A 115 -1.89 -1.20 14.84
CA THR A 115 -0.91 -1.24 13.77
C THR A 115 -0.86 -2.67 13.24
N VAL A 116 -1.06 -2.82 11.94
CA VAL A 116 -0.98 -4.11 11.28
C VAL A 116 0.24 -4.11 10.38
N VAL A 117 1.11 -5.10 10.54
CA VAL A 117 2.32 -5.24 9.74
C VAL A 117 2.26 -6.57 9.02
N ALA A 118 2.38 -6.53 7.70
CA ALA A 118 2.40 -7.72 6.86
C ALA A 118 3.64 -7.68 5.97
N GLU A 119 4.25 -8.82 5.77
CA GLU A 119 5.51 -8.91 5.03
C GLU A 119 5.47 -10.08 4.05
N HIS A 120 6.05 -9.87 2.88
CA HIS A 120 6.23 -10.88 1.86
C HIS A 120 7.70 -10.97 1.45
N ARG A 121 8.20 -12.18 1.37
CA ARG A 121 9.58 -12.47 0.94
C ARG A 121 9.54 -13.40 -0.25
N LYS A 122 10.27 -13.04 -1.30
CA LYS A 122 10.36 -13.89 -2.49
C LYS A 122 11.04 -15.21 -2.14
N LYS A 123 10.47 -16.31 -2.59
CA LYS A 123 11.01 -17.64 -2.34
C LYS A 123 12.45 -17.72 -2.86
N GLY A 124 13.36 -18.18 -2.00
CA GLY A 124 14.77 -18.33 -2.34
C GLY A 124 15.64 -17.09 -2.14
N TRP A 125 15.03 -15.92 -1.94
CA TRP A 125 15.81 -14.72 -1.63
C TRP A 125 16.09 -14.65 -0.13
N GLN A 126 17.36 -14.48 0.24
CA GLN A 126 17.81 -14.52 1.63
C GLN A 126 18.41 -13.19 2.11
N GLY A 127 18.26 -12.14 1.34
CA GLY A 127 18.76 -10.82 1.72
C GLY A 127 17.93 -10.16 2.82
N GLU A 128 18.33 -8.97 3.19
CA GLU A 128 17.65 -8.17 4.20
C GLU A 128 17.25 -6.82 3.63
N MET A 129 16.29 -6.18 4.30
CA MET A 129 15.89 -4.82 3.93
C MET A 129 17.07 -3.88 4.17
N PRO A 130 17.58 -3.20 3.14
CA PRO A 130 18.64 -2.21 3.35
C PRO A 130 18.21 -1.15 4.35
N THR A 131 19.14 -0.69 5.17
CA THR A 131 18.86 0.39 6.12
C THR A 131 18.68 1.72 5.38
N ARG A 132 17.99 2.63 6.04
CA ARG A 132 17.81 3.98 5.50
C ARG A 132 19.10 4.79 5.57
#